data_137c8f0e4bca4ccbf8d8500d50f86e81
#
_entry.id   137c8f0e4bca4ccbf8d8500d50f86e81
#
_cell.length_a   1.000
_cell.length_b   1.000
_cell.length_c   1.000
_cell.angle_alpha   90.00
_cell.angle_beta   90.00
_cell.angle_gamma   90.00
#
_symmetry.space_group_name_H-M   'P 1'
#
loop_
_entity.id
_entity.type
_entity.pdbx_description
1 polymer ?
#
loop_
_entity_poly.entity_id
_entity_poly.type
_entity_poly.pdbx_seq_one_letter_code
_entity_poly.pdbx_strand_id
1 'polypeptide(L)'
;MRVELQVGFWAGAFLLLVLLLWLFSGVLLPFVAAVVLGYLLDPVVERLERFGMNRLGATLVIMASFALLLTLLSILLVPVLWRQLSSFVEALPGYAVQLQGLISGEIERLSREYSGGLIEKLGLGKDAGAEFASATNDLVAQAAHWAGSFLNSVLTRGAALINLISLLVVTPVVTFYMLLDWDRMVATIDGLVPMRHRETVRELAREIHTAMAGFLRGQSLVCLFLGAWYGIGLSLVGLNFGLLIGIMAGILSFIPYVGSLTALILSATVAIVEDWPRWHLLTLSLAVVLAGQFLEGNILSPKLVGESVGLHPVWLLFALLAFGSLFGFTGLITAVPLAAAAGVVLRFAIARYRESELYTGETSPDPKLLLKTARKEDR
;
A
#
# COMPACT_ATOMS: atom_id res chain seq x y z
N MET A 1 -6.80 3.13 -41.91
CA MET A 1 -7.85 2.73 -40.97
C MET A 1 -8.47 4.01 -40.42
N ARG A 2 -9.82 4.06 -40.30
CA ARG A 2 -10.51 5.24 -39.75
C ARG A 2 -10.10 5.40 -38.29
N VAL A 3 -9.84 6.62 -37.82
CA VAL A 3 -9.41 6.93 -36.44
C VAL A 3 -10.33 6.29 -35.40
N GLU A 4 -11.64 6.26 -35.70
CA GLU A 4 -12.68 5.61 -34.86
C GLU A 4 -12.43 4.11 -34.63
N LEU A 5 -11.98 3.37 -35.65
CA LEU A 5 -11.65 1.95 -35.56
C LEU A 5 -10.38 1.70 -34.71
N GLN A 6 -9.40 2.60 -34.81
CA GLN A 6 -8.20 2.51 -33.99
C GLN A 6 -8.49 2.80 -32.52
N VAL A 7 -9.27 3.85 -32.23
CA VAL A 7 -9.71 4.19 -30.86
C VAL A 7 -10.55 3.04 -30.26
N GLY A 8 -11.51 2.49 -31.05
CA GLY A 8 -12.32 1.36 -30.62
C GLY A 8 -11.50 0.10 -30.33
N PHE A 9 -10.49 -0.19 -31.16
CA PHE A 9 -9.57 -1.32 -30.93
C PHE A 9 -8.77 -1.16 -29.64
N TRP A 10 -8.15 0.00 -29.42
CA TRP A 10 -7.35 0.25 -28.22
C TRP A 10 -8.20 0.31 -26.95
N ALA A 11 -9.39 0.89 -27.03
CA ALA A 11 -10.33 0.88 -25.90
C ALA A 11 -10.80 -0.55 -25.56
N GLY A 12 -11.09 -1.36 -26.58
CA GLY A 12 -11.44 -2.78 -26.39
C GLY A 12 -10.30 -3.60 -25.82
N ALA A 13 -9.07 -3.40 -26.30
CA ALA A 13 -7.87 -4.06 -25.77
C ALA A 13 -7.61 -3.67 -24.30
N PHE A 14 -7.77 -2.40 -23.97
CA PHE A 14 -7.65 -1.93 -22.58
C PHE A 14 -8.70 -2.53 -21.65
N LEU A 15 -9.98 -2.54 -22.08
CA LEU A 15 -11.08 -3.18 -21.34
C LEU A 15 -10.83 -4.67 -21.13
N LEU A 16 -10.37 -5.37 -22.18
CA LEU A 16 -10.02 -6.79 -22.08
C LEU A 16 -8.87 -7.01 -21.09
N LEU A 17 -7.85 -6.17 -21.11
CA LEU A 17 -6.74 -6.24 -20.14
C LEU A 17 -7.23 -6.07 -18.70
N VAL A 18 -8.05 -5.05 -18.44
CA VAL A 18 -8.62 -4.81 -17.11
C VAL A 18 -9.49 -5.99 -16.66
N LEU A 19 -10.32 -6.55 -17.56
CA LEU A 19 -11.13 -7.73 -17.29
C LEU A 19 -10.28 -8.96 -16.95
N LEU A 20 -9.20 -9.20 -17.69
CA LEU A 20 -8.25 -10.29 -17.42
C LEU A 20 -7.55 -10.10 -16.07
N LEU A 21 -7.08 -8.89 -15.78
CA LEU A 21 -6.47 -8.59 -14.48
C LEU A 21 -7.45 -8.78 -13.32
N TRP A 22 -8.71 -8.40 -13.51
CA TRP A 22 -9.77 -8.61 -12.54
C TRP A 22 -10.06 -10.11 -12.34
N LEU A 23 -10.17 -10.86 -13.42
CA LEU A 23 -10.43 -12.31 -13.39
C LEU A 23 -9.28 -13.06 -12.68
N PHE A 24 -8.04 -12.64 -12.89
CA PHE A 24 -6.84 -13.24 -12.28
C PHE A 24 -6.36 -12.51 -11.02
N SER A 25 -7.18 -11.65 -10.42
CA SER A 25 -6.79 -10.85 -9.24
C SER A 25 -6.24 -11.69 -8.08
N GLY A 26 -6.77 -12.90 -7.88
CA GLY A 26 -6.29 -13.83 -6.84
C GLY A 26 -4.85 -14.36 -7.05
N VAL A 27 -4.33 -14.29 -8.28
CA VAL A 27 -2.99 -14.77 -8.62
C VAL A 27 -1.98 -13.61 -8.77
N LEU A 28 -2.45 -12.36 -8.76
CA LEU A 28 -1.58 -11.20 -8.99
C LEU A 28 -0.61 -10.91 -7.84
N LEU A 29 -0.95 -11.27 -6.60
CA LEU A 29 -0.15 -10.93 -5.42
C LEU A 29 1.32 -11.39 -5.51
N PRO A 30 1.66 -12.63 -5.92
CA PRO A 30 3.05 -13.05 -6.10
C PRO A 30 3.80 -12.22 -7.15
N PHE A 31 3.13 -11.82 -8.24
CA PHE A 31 3.74 -11.01 -9.29
C PHE A 31 3.99 -9.57 -8.81
N VAL A 32 3.03 -8.97 -8.09
CA VAL A 32 3.19 -7.66 -7.48
C VAL A 32 4.33 -7.67 -6.47
N ALA A 33 4.39 -8.68 -5.59
CA ALA A 33 5.48 -8.85 -4.66
C ALA A 33 6.84 -8.99 -5.37
N ALA A 34 6.88 -9.73 -6.48
CA ALA A 34 8.09 -9.88 -7.29
C ALA A 34 8.53 -8.56 -7.92
N VAL A 35 7.59 -7.75 -8.43
CA VAL A 35 7.89 -6.40 -8.95
C VAL A 35 8.46 -5.51 -7.84
N VAL A 36 7.85 -5.49 -6.67
CA VAL A 36 8.36 -4.71 -5.52
C VAL A 36 9.76 -5.15 -5.14
N LEU A 37 10.00 -6.46 -5.02
CA LEU A 37 11.33 -7.01 -4.72
C LEU A 37 12.34 -6.70 -5.83
N GLY A 38 11.94 -6.79 -7.10
CA GLY A 38 12.77 -6.41 -8.23
C GLY A 38 13.24 -4.96 -8.10
N TYR A 39 12.33 -4.01 -7.89
CA TYR A 39 12.68 -2.60 -7.70
C TYR A 39 13.56 -2.33 -6.46
N LEU A 40 13.43 -3.14 -5.40
CA LEU A 40 14.26 -3.03 -4.20
C LEU A 40 15.67 -3.58 -4.40
N LEU A 41 15.78 -4.73 -5.06
CA LEU A 41 17.03 -5.48 -5.18
C LEU A 41 17.89 -5.04 -6.38
N ASP A 42 17.27 -4.51 -7.45
CA ASP A 42 17.95 -4.07 -8.67
C ASP A 42 19.14 -3.11 -8.43
N PRO A 43 19.06 -2.04 -7.58
CA PRO A 43 20.22 -1.19 -7.32
C PRO A 43 21.39 -1.91 -6.65
N VAL A 44 21.10 -3.02 -5.95
CA VAL A 44 22.14 -3.82 -5.29
C VAL A 44 22.79 -4.73 -6.32
N VAL A 45 22.01 -5.29 -7.23
CA VAL A 45 22.52 -6.06 -8.38
C VAL A 45 23.41 -5.18 -9.24
N GLU A 46 22.98 -3.96 -9.64
CA GLU A 46 23.78 -3.00 -10.39
C GLU A 46 25.12 -2.65 -9.71
N ARG A 47 25.11 -2.51 -8.36
CA ARG A 47 26.37 -2.26 -7.64
C ARG A 47 27.33 -3.43 -7.76
N LEU A 48 26.85 -4.68 -7.65
CA LEU A 48 27.70 -5.87 -7.80
C LEU A 48 28.25 -6.00 -9.23
N GLU A 49 27.45 -5.64 -10.25
CA GLU A 49 27.91 -5.57 -11.64
C GLU A 49 29.06 -4.55 -11.81
N ARG A 50 28.96 -3.39 -11.16
CA ARG A 50 30.04 -2.37 -11.16
C ARG A 50 31.33 -2.86 -10.48
N PHE A 51 31.22 -3.86 -9.57
CA PHE A 51 32.39 -4.55 -8.99
C PHE A 51 32.95 -5.66 -9.89
N GLY A 52 32.43 -5.84 -11.11
CA GLY A 52 32.95 -6.76 -12.12
C GLY A 52 32.25 -8.12 -12.16
N MET A 53 31.14 -8.30 -11.43
CA MET A 53 30.34 -9.51 -11.54
C MET A 53 29.46 -9.46 -12.81
N ASN A 54 29.23 -10.62 -13.43
CA ASN A 54 28.23 -10.71 -14.49
C ASN A 54 26.81 -10.64 -13.87
N ARG A 55 25.81 -10.17 -14.64
CA ARG A 55 24.44 -9.96 -14.18
C ARG A 55 23.82 -11.20 -13.55
N LEU A 56 24.02 -12.38 -14.16
CA LEU A 56 23.54 -13.65 -13.62
C LEU A 56 24.15 -13.97 -12.24
N GLY A 57 25.47 -13.80 -12.09
CA GLY A 57 26.16 -14.02 -10.81
C GLY A 57 25.70 -13.05 -9.73
N ALA A 58 25.59 -11.75 -10.07
CA ALA A 58 25.10 -10.73 -9.16
C ALA A 58 23.66 -11.02 -8.70
N THR A 59 22.77 -11.38 -9.64
CA THR A 59 21.38 -11.75 -9.33
C THR A 59 21.31 -12.99 -8.42
N LEU A 60 22.08 -14.04 -8.71
CA LEU A 60 22.11 -15.25 -7.86
C LEU A 60 22.61 -14.96 -6.45
N VAL A 61 23.67 -14.18 -6.30
CA VAL A 61 24.21 -13.80 -4.99
C VAL A 61 23.19 -13.00 -4.17
N ILE A 62 22.53 -12.01 -4.81
CA ILE A 62 21.54 -11.20 -4.13
C ILE A 62 20.31 -12.02 -3.75
N MET A 63 19.81 -12.88 -4.65
CA MET A 63 18.67 -13.74 -4.37
C MET A 63 18.97 -14.75 -3.26
N ALA A 64 20.17 -15.37 -3.28
CA ALA A 64 20.60 -16.28 -2.22
C ALA A 64 20.75 -15.55 -0.88
N SER A 65 21.36 -14.36 -0.85
CA SER A 65 21.51 -13.54 0.35
C SER A 65 20.14 -13.10 0.91
N PHE A 66 19.22 -12.71 0.05
CA PHE A 66 17.86 -12.33 0.42
C PHE A 66 17.07 -13.53 0.98
N ALA A 67 17.17 -14.70 0.32
CA ALA A 67 16.55 -15.93 0.80
C ALA A 67 17.11 -16.37 2.16
N LEU A 68 18.44 -16.28 2.35
CA LEU A 68 19.09 -16.57 3.63
C LEU A 68 18.60 -15.60 4.72
N LEU A 69 18.56 -14.29 4.43
CA LEU A 69 18.09 -13.28 5.37
C LEU A 69 16.62 -13.54 5.77
N LEU A 70 15.74 -13.80 4.78
CA LEU A 70 14.35 -14.15 5.05
C LEU A 70 14.21 -15.42 5.90
N THR A 71 15.01 -16.44 5.61
CA THR A 71 15.00 -17.69 6.37
C THR A 71 15.40 -17.45 7.82
N LEU A 72 16.50 -16.74 8.05
CA LEU A 72 16.96 -16.40 9.40
C LEU A 72 15.92 -15.55 10.17
N LEU A 73 15.36 -14.55 9.49
CA LEU A 73 14.33 -13.70 10.06
C LEU A 73 13.06 -14.50 10.39
N SER A 74 12.68 -15.42 9.52
CA SER A 74 11.53 -16.31 9.73
C SER A 74 11.73 -17.25 10.91
N ILE A 75 12.91 -17.87 11.04
CA ILE A 75 13.23 -18.74 12.18
C ILE A 75 13.14 -17.97 13.50
N LEU A 76 13.56 -16.70 13.50
CA LEU A 76 13.55 -15.86 14.70
C LEU A 76 12.16 -15.30 15.01
N LEU A 77 11.50 -14.70 14.02
CA LEU A 77 10.26 -13.94 14.25
C LEU A 77 9.00 -14.80 14.21
N VAL A 78 8.91 -15.76 13.29
CA VAL A 78 7.65 -16.53 13.10
C VAL A 78 7.22 -17.26 14.38
N PRO A 79 8.08 -17.94 15.17
CA PRO A 79 7.65 -18.58 16.40
C PRO A 79 7.16 -17.59 17.48
N VAL A 80 7.77 -16.40 17.54
CA VAL A 80 7.38 -15.35 18.47
C VAL A 80 6.04 -14.74 18.07
N LEU A 81 5.92 -14.36 16.81
CA LEU A 81 4.69 -13.78 16.25
C LEU A 81 3.53 -14.76 16.30
N TRP A 82 3.77 -16.04 16.03
CA TRP A 82 2.74 -17.07 16.12
C TRP A 82 2.19 -17.20 17.54
N ARG A 83 3.09 -17.25 18.53
CA ARG A 83 2.68 -17.28 19.95
C ARG A 83 1.91 -16.02 20.33
N GLN A 84 2.39 -14.84 19.95
CA GLN A 84 1.67 -13.59 20.23
C GLN A 84 0.32 -13.54 19.52
N LEU A 85 0.23 -14.00 18.28
CA LEU A 85 -1.00 -14.02 17.50
C LEU A 85 -2.03 -14.99 18.10
N SER A 86 -1.63 -16.21 18.45
CA SER A 86 -2.54 -17.18 19.09
C SER A 86 -3.05 -16.66 20.42
N SER A 87 -2.15 -16.16 21.28
CA SER A 87 -2.55 -15.58 22.57
C SER A 87 -3.41 -14.32 22.42
N PHE A 88 -3.15 -13.49 21.42
CA PHE A 88 -3.97 -12.31 21.10
C PHE A 88 -5.40 -12.71 20.72
N VAL A 89 -5.54 -13.71 19.84
CA VAL A 89 -6.85 -14.20 19.39
C VAL A 89 -7.63 -14.83 20.57
N GLU A 90 -6.95 -15.59 21.42
CA GLU A 90 -7.55 -16.17 22.63
C GLU A 90 -7.98 -15.09 23.65
N ALA A 91 -7.24 -13.98 23.72
CA ALA A 91 -7.55 -12.86 24.61
C ALA A 91 -8.69 -11.95 24.10
N LEU A 92 -8.95 -11.91 22.77
CA LEU A 92 -9.95 -11.02 22.17
C LEU A 92 -11.33 -11.06 22.82
N PRO A 93 -11.94 -12.23 23.11
CA PRO A 93 -13.23 -12.27 23.79
C PRO A 93 -13.19 -11.65 25.19
N GLY A 94 -12.09 -11.89 25.94
CA GLY A 94 -11.88 -11.29 27.25
C GLY A 94 -11.73 -9.76 27.18
N TYR A 95 -10.99 -9.26 26.23
CA TYR A 95 -10.83 -7.82 26.00
C TYR A 95 -12.15 -7.13 25.65
N ALA A 96 -12.99 -7.81 24.89
CA ALA A 96 -14.33 -7.32 24.59
C ALA A 96 -15.19 -7.11 25.82
N VAL A 97 -15.29 -8.16 26.64
CA VAL A 97 -16.09 -8.13 27.86
C VAL A 97 -15.55 -7.06 28.83
N GLN A 98 -14.23 -6.93 28.94
CA GLN A 98 -13.63 -5.91 29.80
C GLN A 98 -13.89 -4.49 29.28
N LEU A 99 -13.73 -4.23 27.98
CA LEU A 99 -14.05 -2.94 27.38
C LEU A 99 -15.52 -2.56 27.58
N GLN A 100 -16.43 -3.50 27.37
CA GLN A 100 -17.86 -3.31 27.62
C GLN A 100 -18.12 -2.95 29.09
N GLY A 101 -17.50 -3.67 30.03
CA GLY A 101 -17.61 -3.40 31.47
C GLY A 101 -17.06 -2.02 31.86
N LEU A 102 -15.93 -1.60 31.25
CA LEU A 102 -15.34 -0.29 31.48
C LEU A 102 -16.24 0.84 30.96
N ILE A 103 -16.73 0.70 29.73
CA ILE A 103 -17.59 1.70 29.11
C ILE A 103 -18.91 1.85 29.87
N SER A 104 -19.57 0.75 30.16
CA SER A 104 -20.83 0.76 30.95
C SER A 104 -20.63 1.34 32.32
N GLY A 105 -19.55 0.97 33.02
CA GLY A 105 -19.19 1.48 34.33
C GLY A 105 -18.93 3.01 34.33
N GLU A 106 -18.22 3.52 33.34
CA GLU A 106 -17.97 4.96 33.23
C GLU A 106 -19.22 5.76 32.81
N ILE A 107 -20.05 5.22 31.92
CA ILE A 107 -21.35 5.84 31.56
C ILE A 107 -22.22 5.92 32.83
N GLU A 108 -22.25 4.88 33.66
CA GLU A 108 -23.01 4.86 34.86
C GLU A 108 -22.47 5.83 35.94
N ARG A 109 -21.14 5.96 36.06
CA ARG A 109 -20.47 6.98 36.88
C ARG A 109 -20.82 8.40 36.46
N LEU A 110 -20.63 8.71 35.16
CA LEU A 110 -20.97 10.00 34.59
C LEU A 110 -22.46 10.34 34.76
N SER A 111 -23.33 9.34 34.59
CA SER A 111 -24.76 9.49 34.79
C SER A 111 -25.13 9.82 36.26
N ARG A 112 -24.38 9.29 37.23
CA ARG A 112 -24.58 9.61 38.67
C ARG A 112 -23.99 10.97 39.08
N GLU A 113 -22.85 11.32 38.53
CA GLU A 113 -22.11 12.54 38.87
C GLU A 113 -22.71 13.78 38.22
N TYR A 114 -23.26 13.63 37.03
CA TYR A 114 -23.90 14.72 36.25
C TYR A 114 -25.43 14.52 36.16
N SER A 115 -26.11 14.32 37.30
CA SER A 115 -27.57 14.16 37.37
C SER A 115 -28.39 15.39 36.89
N GLY A 116 -27.85 16.26 36.10
CA GLY A 116 -28.44 17.53 35.61
C GLY A 116 -28.64 17.60 34.10
N GLY A 117 -29.24 16.59 33.46
CA GLY A 117 -29.80 16.79 32.11
C GLY A 117 -28.81 16.98 30.93
N LEU A 118 -27.48 16.95 31.15
CA LEU A 118 -26.49 17.09 30.09
C LEU A 118 -26.36 15.82 29.26
N ILE A 119 -26.45 14.66 29.88
CA ILE A 119 -26.40 13.33 29.25
C ILE A 119 -27.63 13.09 28.39
N GLU A 120 -28.79 13.54 28.86
CA GLU A 120 -30.07 13.46 28.12
C GLU A 120 -30.10 14.45 26.94
N LYS A 121 -29.47 15.62 27.07
CA LYS A 121 -29.31 16.61 25.98
C LYS A 121 -28.29 16.18 24.92
N LEU A 122 -27.28 15.37 25.26
CA LEU A 122 -26.29 14.80 24.34
C LEU A 122 -26.78 13.52 23.67
N GLY A 123 -28.00 13.06 23.96
CA GLY A 123 -28.54 11.81 23.41
C GLY A 123 -27.85 10.54 23.94
N LEU A 124 -27.07 10.66 25.04
CA LEU A 124 -26.35 9.56 25.68
C LEU A 124 -27.19 8.91 26.82
N GLY A 125 -28.52 8.87 26.66
CA GLY A 125 -29.43 8.18 27.58
C GLY A 125 -29.17 6.69 27.67
N LYS A 126 -29.93 5.99 28.53
CA LYS A 126 -29.80 4.54 28.79
C LYS A 126 -29.83 3.70 27.49
N ASP A 127 -30.54 4.16 26.45
CA ASP A 127 -30.64 3.50 25.16
C ASP A 127 -29.33 3.61 24.36
N ALA A 128 -28.62 4.73 24.42
CA ALA A 128 -27.35 4.90 23.75
C ALA A 128 -26.24 4.01 24.35
N GLY A 129 -26.27 3.79 25.66
CA GLY A 129 -25.36 2.83 26.32
C GLY A 129 -25.60 1.38 25.87
N ALA A 130 -26.87 0.98 25.72
CA ALA A 130 -27.23 -0.32 25.20
C ALA A 130 -26.92 -0.49 23.71
N GLU A 131 -27.15 0.55 22.92
CA GLU A 131 -26.86 0.57 21.48
C GLU A 131 -25.34 0.54 21.22
N PHE A 132 -24.55 1.28 22.01
CA PHE A 132 -23.10 1.25 21.93
C PHE A 132 -22.54 -0.11 22.41
N ALA A 133 -23.10 -0.72 23.47
CA ALA A 133 -22.72 -2.04 23.92
C ALA A 133 -23.05 -3.13 22.88
N SER A 134 -24.19 -3.04 22.20
CA SER A 134 -24.55 -3.96 21.11
C SER A 134 -23.61 -3.80 19.92
N ALA A 135 -23.34 -2.56 19.48
CA ALA A 135 -22.42 -2.27 18.39
C ALA A 135 -20.99 -2.74 18.70
N THR A 136 -20.54 -2.56 19.95
CA THR A 136 -19.21 -3.06 20.38
C THR A 136 -19.17 -4.57 20.39
N ASN A 137 -20.22 -5.24 20.88
CA ASN A 137 -20.33 -6.70 20.85
C ASN A 137 -20.32 -7.25 19.42
N ASP A 138 -21.03 -6.61 18.51
CA ASP A 138 -21.07 -7.00 17.10
C ASP A 138 -19.70 -6.84 16.44
N LEU A 139 -19.01 -5.72 16.68
CA LEU A 139 -17.66 -5.47 16.18
C LEU A 139 -16.67 -6.49 16.70
N VAL A 140 -16.74 -6.83 17.98
CA VAL A 140 -15.84 -7.81 18.59
C VAL A 140 -16.17 -9.23 18.17
N ALA A 141 -17.45 -9.59 18.07
CA ALA A 141 -17.86 -10.89 17.54
C ALA A 141 -17.41 -11.03 16.07
N GLN A 142 -17.51 -9.98 15.26
CA GLN A 142 -16.98 -9.96 13.90
C GLN A 142 -15.45 -10.07 13.87
N ALA A 143 -14.75 -9.33 14.71
CA ALA A 143 -13.28 -9.39 14.79
C ALA A 143 -12.80 -10.78 15.27
N ALA A 144 -13.43 -11.35 16.30
CA ALA A 144 -13.13 -12.69 16.80
C ALA A 144 -13.48 -13.76 15.74
N HIS A 145 -14.62 -13.65 15.07
CA HIS A 145 -15.01 -14.53 13.97
C HIS A 145 -14.02 -14.41 12.79
N TRP A 146 -13.62 -13.20 12.43
CA TRP A 146 -12.64 -12.96 11.36
C TRP A 146 -11.27 -13.55 11.73
N ALA A 147 -10.78 -13.29 12.95
CA ALA A 147 -9.53 -13.83 13.43
C ALA A 147 -9.56 -15.36 13.56
N GLY A 148 -10.65 -15.93 14.10
CA GLY A 148 -10.86 -17.37 14.17
C GLY A 148 -10.98 -18.03 12.79
N SER A 149 -11.68 -17.40 11.86
CA SER A 149 -11.80 -17.89 10.48
C SER A 149 -10.48 -17.76 9.71
N PHE A 150 -9.69 -16.73 9.98
CA PHE A 150 -8.35 -16.56 9.44
C PHE A 150 -7.41 -17.65 9.93
N LEU A 151 -7.34 -17.87 11.25
CA LEU A 151 -6.55 -18.97 11.86
C LEU A 151 -6.99 -20.33 11.33
N ASN A 152 -8.28 -20.58 11.32
CA ASN A 152 -8.82 -21.83 10.79
C ASN A 152 -8.52 -21.99 9.27
N SER A 153 -8.58 -20.91 8.52
CA SER A 153 -8.21 -20.91 7.10
C SER A 153 -6.73 -21.19 6.87
N VAL A 154 -5.85 -20.66 7.73
CA VAL A 154 -4.42 -20.95 7.69
C VAL A 154 -4.13 -22.39 8.09
N LEU A 155 -4.86 -22.94 9.09
CA LEU A 155 -4.61 -24.27 9.62
C LEU A 155 -5.28 -25.40 8.83
N THR A 156 -6.48 -25.16 8.28
CA THR A 156 -7.34 -26.26 7.77
C THR A 156 -7.55 -26.24 6.26
N ARG A 157 -7.36 -25.10 5.59
CA ARG A 157 -7.57 -25.02 4.15
C ARG A 157 -6.26 -25.15 3.39
N GLY A 158 -6.11 -26.25 2.64
CA GLY A 158 -5.02 -26.44 1.67
C GLY A 158 -4.88 -25.29 0.67
N ALA A 159 -5.94 -24.49 0.45
CA ALA A 159 -5.90 -23.26 -0.34
C ALA A 159 -4.96 -22.17 0.24
N ALA A 160 -4.89 -22.05 1.58
CA ALA A 160 -3.92 -21.13 2.21
C ALA A 160 -2.48 -21.60 2.01
N LEU A 161 -2.25 -22.92 2.07
CA LEU A 161 -0.94 -23.51 1.74
C LEU A 161 -0.58 -23.32 0.26
N ILE A 162 -1.54 -23.50 -0.65
CA ILE A 162 -1.33 -23.24 -2.09
C ILE A 162 -0.97 -21.78 -2.33
N ASN A 163 -1.69 -20.84 -1.71
CA ASN A 163 -1.39 -19.42 -1.81
C ASN A 163 -0.02 -19.07 -1.22
N LEU A 164 0.33 -19.65 -0.08
CA LEU A 164 1.63 -19.45 0.57
C LEU A 164 2.77 -20.07 -0.28
N ILE A 165 2.59 -21.28 -0.80
CA ILE A 165 3.55 -21.93 -1.70
C ILE A 165 3.67 -21.10 -2.99
N SER A 166 2.56 -20.64 -3.55
CA SER A 166 2.56 -19.79 -4.73
C SER A 166 3.34 -18.49 -4.46
N LEU A 167 3.11 -17.83 -3.34
CA LEU A 167 3.87 -16.64 -2.94
C LEU A 167 5.36 -16.96 -2.75
N LEU A 168 5.66 -18.07 -2.07
CA LEU A 168 7.03 -18.45 -1.70
C LEU A 168 7.86 -18.93 -2.90
N VAL A 169 7.22 -19.53 -3.90
CA VAL A 169 7.90 -20.10 -5.09
C VAL A 169 7.82 -19.12 -6.27
N VAL A 170 6.63 -18.60 -6.58
CA VAL A 170 6.44 -17.75 -7.76
C VAL A 170 7.15 -16.41 -7.58
N THR A 171 7.05 -15.79 -6.38
CA THR A 171 7.69 -14.48 -6.15
C THR A 171 9.20 -14.49 -6.40
N PRO A 172 10.02 -15.40 -5.80
CA PRO A 172 11.45 -15.43 -6.09
C PRO A 172 11.77 -15.75 -7.54
N VAL A 173 11.02 -16.66 -8.17
CA VAL A 173 11.23 -17.04 -9.58
C VAL A 173 10.97 -15.83 -10.48
N VAL A 174 9.86 -15.16 -10.31
CA VAL A 174 9.53 -13.95 -11.12
C VAL A 174 10.52 -12.83 -10.84
N THR A 175 10.91 -12.61 -9.56
CA THR A 175 11.93 -11.61 -9.19
C THR A 175 13.26 -11.92 -9.87
N PHE A 176 13.68 -13.17 -9.88
CA PHE A 176 14.91 -13.59 -10.56
C PHE A 176 14.90 -13.25 -12.06
N TYR A 177 13.83 -13.60 -12.77
CA TYR A 177 13.71 -13.28 -14.19
C TYR A 177 13.59 -11.76 -14.42
N MET A 178 12.91 -11.04 -13.57
CA MET A 178 12.85 -9.59 -13.66
C MET A 178 14.22 -8.93 -13.48
N LEU A 179 15.02 -9.39 -12.52
CA LEU A 179 16.38 -8.86 -12.31
C LEU A 179 17.33 -9.24 -13.46
N LEU A 180 17.17 -10.44 -14.03
CA LEU A 180 18.06 -10.95 -15.07
C LEU A 180 17.77 -10.34 -16.44
N ASP A 181 16.51 -10.34 -16.87
CA ASP A 181 16.08 -10.07 -18.24
C ASP A 181 15.38 -8.72 -18.43
N TRP A 182 15.33 -7.86 -17.39
CA TRP A 182 14.62 -6.57 -17.42
C TRP A 182 14.99 -5.72 -18.63
N ASP A 183 16.27 -5.51 -18.85
CA ASP A 183 16.77 -4.66 -19.96
C ASP A 183 16.38 -5.23 -21.32
N ARG A 184 16.41 -6.56 -21.45
CA ARG A 184 16.01 -7.25 -22.68
C ARG A 184 14.50 -7.14 -22.94
N MET A 185 13.69 -7.26 -21.89
CA MET A 185 12.23 -7.04 -21.97
C MET A 185 11.92 -5.61 -22.40
N VAL A 186 12.53 -4.62 -21.76
CA VAL A 186 12.35 -3.20 -22.07
C VAL A 186 12.80 -2.91 -23.52
N ALA A 187 13.94 -3.43 -23.93
CA ALA A 187 14.44 -3.25 -25.31
C ALA A 187 13.50 -3.88 -26.36
N THR A 188 12.89 -5.03 -26.04
CA THR A 188 11.92 -5.68 -26.93
C THR A 188 10.65 -4.83 -27.08
N ILE A 189 10.11 -4.30 -25.97
CA ILE A 189 8.93 -3.42 -25.98
C ILE A 189 9.24 -2.11 -26.72
N ASP A 190 10.39 -1.51 -26.47
CA ASP A 190 10.86 -0.30 -27.16
C ASP A 190 10.95 -0.50 -28.68
N GLY A 191 11.37 -1.69 -29.12
CA GLY A 191 11.41 -2.07 -30.53
C GLY A 191 10.04 -2.08 -31.23
N LEU A 192 8.96 -2.26 -30.48
CA LEU A 192 7.58 -2.25 -30.99
C LEU A 192 7.00 -0.83 -31.11
N VAL A 193 7.63 0.17 -30.49
CA VAL A 193 7.16 1.56 -30.51
C VAL A 193 7.48 2.19 -31.87
N PRO A 194 6.48 2.81 -32.55
CA PRO A 194 6.70 3.52 -33.83
C PRO A 194 7.76 4.61 -33.68
N MET A 195 8.68 4.71 -34.67
CA MET A 195 9.81 5.65 -34.65
C MET A 195 9.39 7.10 -34.34
N ARG A 196 8.22 7.53 -34.86
CA ARG A 196 7.71 8.89 -34.69
C ARG A 196 7.43 9.27 -33.26
N HIS A 197 7.06 8.31 -32.41
CA HIS A 197 6.63 8.54 -31.01
C HIS A 197 7.59 7.93 -29.98
N ARG A 198 8.69 7.32 -30.44
CA ARG A 198 9.63 6.57 -29.61
C ARG A 198 10.22 7.42 -28.49
N GLU A 199 10.65 8.65 -28.80
CA GLU A 199 11.24 9.55 -27.81
C GLU A 199 10.23 9.90 -26.70
N THR A 200 9.03 10.29 -27.09
CA THR A 200 7.95 10.62 -26.14
C THR A 200 7.58 9.43 -25.25
N VAL A 201 7.49 8.22 -25.83
CA VAL A 201 7.18 7.01 -25.07
C VAL A 201 8.30 6.65 -24.10
N ARG A 202 9.56 6.79 -24.51
CA ARG A 202 10.73 6.58 -23.64
C ARG A 202 10.78 7.58 -22.48
N GLU A 203 10.46 8.84 -22.73
CA GLU A 203 10.41 9.87 -21.71
C GLU A 203 9.33 9.56 -20.66
N LEU A 204 8.09 9.26 -21.11
CA LEU A 204 7.00 8.84 -20.24
C LEU A 204 7.35 7.57 -19.45
N ALA A 205 7.92 6.57 -20.10
CA ALA A 205 8.32 5.33 -19.44
C ALA A 205 9.38 5.59 -18.36
N ARG A 206 10.33 6.49 -18.61
CA ARG A 206 11.36 6.89 -17.64
C ARG A 206 10.75 7.63 -16.44
N GLU A 207 9.81 8.56 -16.68
CA GLU A 207 9.10 9.25 -15.59
C GLU A 207 8.29 8.27 -14.74
N ILE A 208 7.53 7.36 -15.35
CA ILE A 208 6.78 6.32 -14.66
C ILE A 208 7.72 5.43 -13.85
N HIS A 209 8.81 4.96 -14.46
CA HIS A 209 9.80 4.14 -13.77
C HIS A 209 10.38 4.85 -12.55
N THR A 210 10.77 6.12 -12.69
CA THR A 210 11.33 6.93 -11.61
C THR A 210 10.33 7.12 -10.47
N ALA A 211 9.07 7.44 -10.80
CA ALA A 211 8.02 7.61 -9.80
C ALA A 211 7.73 6.30 -9.05
N MET A 212 7.59 5.18 -9.77
CA MET A 212 7.37 3.86 -9.18
C MET A 212 8.56 3.40 -8.32
N ALA A 213 9.78 3.51 -8.85
CA ALA A 213 11.00 3.12 -8.14
C ALA A 213 11.20 3.93 -6.85
N GLY A 214 11.01 5.25 -6.93
CA GLY A 214 11.08 6.14 -5.77
C GLY A 214 10.07 5.78 -4.71
N PHE A 215 8.80 5.59 -5.09
CA PHE A 215 7.75 5.18 -4.16
C PHE A 215 8.02 3.81 -3.54
N LEU A 216 8.26 2.78 -4.34
CA LEU A 216 8.41 1.40 -3.84
C LEU A 216 9.60 1.29 -2.89
N ARG A 217 10.74 1.87 -3.24
CA ARG A 217 11.95 1.88 -2.39
C ARG A 217 11.72 2.69 -1.12
N GLY A 218 11.19 3.90 -1.26
CA GLY A 218 10.93 4.79 -0.12
C GLY A 218 9.93 4.18 0.85
N GLN A 219 8.78 3.71 0.35
CA GLN A 219 7.72 3.14 1.17
C GLN A 219 8.15 1.84 1.87
N SER A 220 8.93 1.00 1.20
CA SER A 220 9.46 -0.22 1.85
C SER A 220 10.39 0.11 3.02
N LEU A 221 11.23 1.14 2.90
CA LEU A 221 12.07 1.62 4.00
C LEU A 221 11.24 2.22 5.14
N VAL A 222 10.19 2.98 4.81
CA VAL A 222 9.24 3.50 5.81
C VAL A 222 8.57 2.36 6.56
N CYS A 223 8.07 1.34 5.86
CA CYS A 223 7.45 0.16 6.46
C CYS A 223 8.39 -0.58 7.40
N LEU A 224 9.63 -0.80 6.99
CA LEU A 224 10.66 -1.45 7.81
C LEU A 224 10.96 -0.63 9.06
N PHE A 225 11.14 0.68 8.91
CA PHE A 225 11.40 1.57 10.04
C PHE A 225 10.22 1.60 11.02
N LEU A 226 8.99 1.80 10.54
CA LEU A 226 7.81 1.86 11.39
C LEU A 226 7.52 0.53 12.07
N GLY A 227 7.71 -0.59 11.36
CA GLY A 227 7.58 -1.92 11.95
C GLY A 227 8.57 -2.15 13.10
N ALA A 228 9.82 -1.74 12.92
CA ALA A 228 10.82 -1.79 13.97
C ALA A 228 10.51 -0.79 15.11
N TRP A 229 10.16 0.45 14.78
CA TRP A 229 9.84 1.49 15.75
C TRP A 229 8.68 1.10 16.66
N TYR A 230 7.55 0.71 16.06
CA TYR A 230 6.37 0.30 16.82
C TYR A 230 6.60 -1.02 17.54
N GLY A 231 7.21 -2.01 16.88
CA GLY A 231 7.47 -3.32 17.48
C GLY A 231 8.39 -3.24 18.68
N ILE A 232 9.49 -2.51 18.58
CA ILE A 232 10.44 -2.32 19.68
C ILE A 232 9.84 -1.35 20.71
N GLY A 233 9.33 -0.21 20.29
CA GLY A 233 8.80 0.82 21.19
C GLY A 233 7.65 0.32 22.06
N LEU A 234 6.64 -0.33 21.48
CA LEU A 234 5.51 -0.88 22.24
C LEU A 234 5.95 -2.03 23.17
N SER A 235 6.91 -2.87 22.73
CA SER A 235 7.45 -3.93 23.58
C SER A 235 8.25 -3.39 24.77
N LEU A 236 9.04 -2.31 24.58
CA LEU A 236 9.79 -1.66 25.66
C LEU A 236 8.88 -0.96 26.68
N VAL A 237 7.74 -0.44 26.24
CA VAL A 237 6.71 0.12 27.13
C VAL A 237 6.05 -0.98 27.97
N GLY A 238 6.22 -2.25 27.59
CA GLY A 238 5.63 -3.39 28.28
C GLY A 238 4.22 -3.74 27.81
N LEU A 239 3.79 -3.23 26.66
CA LEU A 239 2.50 -3.55 26.08
C LEU A 239 2.49 -5.01 25.59
N ASN A 240 1.52 -5.81 26.04
CA ASN A 240 1.33 -7.16 25.50
C ASN A 240 1.07 -7.08 23.98
N PHE A 241 1.59 -8.06 23.27
CA PHE A 241 1.51 -8.10 21.80
C PHE A 241 2.18 -6.93 21.07
N GLY A 242 3.00 -6.10 21.75
CA GLY A 242 3.62 -4.91 21.19
C GLY A 242 4.42 -5.20 19.91
N LEU A 243 5.18 -6.32 19.89
CA LEU A 243 5.93 -6.74 18.71
C LEU A 243 5.00 -7.14 17.55
N LEU A 244 3.93 -7.88 17.83
CA LEU A 244 2.94 -8.28 16.84
C LEU A 244 2.25 -7.06 16.23
N ILE A 245 1.77 -6.15 17.09
CA ILE A 245 1.11 -4.91 16.66
C ILE A 245 2.06 -4.07 15.80
N GLY A 246 3.31 -3.92 16.23
CA GLY A 246 4.30 -3.13 15.51
C GLY A 246 4.63 -3.70 14.12
N ILE A 247 4.88 -4.99 14.02
CA ILE A 247 5.17 -5.64 12.74
C ILE A 247 3.95 -5.59 11.82
N MET A 248 2.75 -5.87 12.33
CA MET A 248 1.51 -5.74 11.55
C MET A 248 1.31 -4.31 11.03
N ALA A 249 1.44 -3.32 11.91
CA ALA A 249 1.34 -1.92 11.54
C ALA A 249 2.40 -1.51 10.50
N GLY A 250 3.64 -1.97 10.67
CA GLY A 250 4.73 -1.72 9.72
C GLY A 250 4.45 -2.29 8.33
N ILE A 251 3.96 -3.52 8.24
CA ILE A 251 3.57 -4.14 6.96
C ILE A 251 2.38 -3.38 6.34
N LEU A 252 1.37 -3.08 7.14
CA LEU A 252 0.17 -2.36 6.70
C LEU A 252 0.45 -0.89 6.35
N SER A 253 1.57 -0.31 6.82
CA SER A 253 2.01 1.04 6.45
C SER A 253 2.37 1.16 4.96
N PHE A 254 2.49 0.04 4.24
CA PHE A 254 2.59 0.07 2.79
C PHE A 254 1.33 0.70 2.14
N ILE A 255 0.19 0.58 2.80
CA ILE A 255 -1.06 1.23 2.43
C ILE A 255 -1.19 2.50 3.29
N PRO A 256 -1.18 3.71 2.69
CA PRO A 256 -1.25 4.97 3.43
C PRO A 256 -2.38 5.00 4.47
N TYR A 257 -2.10 5.51 5.64
CA TYR A 257 -2.98 5.63 6.81
C TYR A 257 -3.37 4.32 7.49
N VAL A 258 -3.36 3.17 6.80
CA VAL A 258 -3.84 1.90 7.37
C VAL A 258 -2.90 1.41 8.47
N GLY A 259 -1.58 1.48 8.24
CA GLY A 259 -0.60 1.02 9.24
C GLY A 259 -0.65 1.83 10.54
N SER A 260 -0.63 3.15 10.44
CA SER A 260 -0.67 4.04 11.60
C SER A 260 -1.98 3.95 12.37
N LEU A 261 -3.11 3.81 11.67
CA LEU A 261 -4.42 3.60 12.29
C LEU A 261 -4.48 2.24 13.01
N THR A 262 -3.92 1.20 12.42
CA THR A 262 -3.80 -0.13 13.05
C THR A 262 -2.98 -0.06 14.32
N ALA A 263 -1.79 0.59 14.27
CA ALA A 263 -0.96 0.79 15.45
C ALA A 263 -1.72 1.52 16.56
N LEU A 264 -2.41 2.62 16.21
CA LEU A 264 -3.17 3.42 17.16
C LEU A 264 -4.31 2.63 17.81
N ILE A 265 -5.17 2.02 17.00
CA ILE A 265 -6.36 1.31 17.50
C ILE A 265 -5.95 0.11 18.35
N LEU A 266 -5.05 -0.75 17.84
CA LEU A 266 -4.70 -1.97 18.56
C LEU A 266 -3.91 -1.66 19.84
N SER A 267 -2.91 -0.74 19.78
CA SER A 267 -2.14 -0.41 20.99
C SER A 267 -2.99 0.29 22.06
N ALA A 268 -3.87 1.20 21.66
CA ALA A 268 -4.77 1.87 22.59
C ALA A 268 -5.76 0.87 23.23
N THR A 269 -6.34 -0.02 22.44
CA THR A 269 -7.27 -1.04 22.92
C THR A 269 -6.61 -1.96 23.94
N VAL A 270 -5.43 -2.50 23.62
CA VAL A 270 -4.69 -3.39 24.53
C VAL A 270 -4.29 -2.63 25.79
N ALA A 271 -3.75 -1.41 25.65
CA ALA A 271 -3.30 -0.61 26.79
C ALA A 271 -4.45 -0.23 27.77
N ILE A 272 -5.63 0.10 27.22
CA ILE A 272 -6.82 0.38 28.04
C ILE A 272 -7.23 -0.85 28.84
N VAL A 273 -7.29 -2.00 28.20
CA VAL A 273 -7.75 -3.23 28.86
C VAL A 273 -6.77 -3.70 29.92
N GLU A 274 -5.48 -3.51 29.72
CA GLU A 274 -4.44 -4.03 30.62
C GLU A 274 -4.16 -3.14 31.82
N ASP A 275 -4.27 -1.82 31.70
CA ASP A 275 -3.80 -0.88 32.74
C ASP A 275 -4.89 0.07 33.28
N TRP A 276 -6.14 -0.15 32.90
CA TRP A 276 -7.22 0.67 33.45
C TRP A 276 -7.34 0.50 34.97
N PRO A 277 -7.46 1.56 35.80
CA PRO A 277 -7.59 3.00 35.44
C PRO A 277 -6.27 3.82 35.46
N ARG A 278 -5.10 3.17 35.45
CA ARG A 278 -3.82 3.87 35.67
C ARG A 278 -3.36 4.76 34.51
N TRP A 279 -3.83 4.54 33.29
CA TRP A 279 -3.50 5.29 32.08
C TRP A 279 -2.00 5.27 31.64
N HIS A 280 -1.12 4.63 32.41
CA HIS A 280 0.31 4.64 32.17
C HIS A 280 0.68 3.97 30.83
N LEU A 281 0.19 2.74 30.62
CA LEU A 281 0.45 2.01 29.37
C LEU A 281 -0.18 2.73 28.16
N LEU A 282 -1.40 3.28 28.32
CA LEU A 282 -2.04 4.03 27.24
C LEU A 282 -1.24 5.27 26.87
N THR A 283 -0.81 6.06 27.86
CA THR A 283 -0.05 7.29 27.60
C THR A 283 1.28 6.99 26.91
N LEU A 284 2.02 5.99 27.37
CA LEU A 284 3.28 5.61 26.76
C LEU A 284 3.11 4.99 25.36
N SER A 285 2.10 4.14 25.18
CA SER A 285 1.80 3.56 23.86
C SER A 285 1.40 4.62 22.84
N LEU A 286 0.55 5.57 23.25
CA LEU A 286 0.19 6.72 22.42
C LEU A 286 1.41 7.59 22.10
N ALA A 287 2.31 7.82 23.07
CA ALA A 287 3.54 8.56 22.82
C ALA A 287 4.40 7.88 21.75
N VAL A 288 4.57 6.55 21.80
CA VAL A 288 5.30 5.77 20.78
C VAL A 288 4.65 5.89 19.42
N VAL A 289 3.30 5.74 19.35
CA VAL A 289 2.56 5.80 18.07
C VAL A 289 2.61 7.21 17.49
N LEU A 290 2.35 8.24 18.29
CA LEU A 290 2.36 9.63 17.83
C LEU A 290 3.77 10.08 17.41
N ALA A 291 4.81 9.65 18.12
CA ALA A 291 6.19 9.88 17.71
C ALA A 291 6.51 9.20 16.37
N GLY A 292 6.05 7.95 16.17
CA GLY A 292 6.19 7.26 14.90
C GLY A 292 5.45 7.97 13.75
N GLN A 293 4.24 8.44 13.98
CA GLN A 293 3.48 9.24 12.99
C GLN A 293 4.16 10.57 12.67
N PHE A 294 4.70 11.24 13.70
CA PHE A 294 5.46 12.47 13.49
C PHE A 294 6.71 12.22 12.63
N LEU A 295 7.46 11.16 12.93
CA LEU A 295 8.63 10.74 12.14
C LEU A 295 8.24 10.37 10.72
N GLU A 296 7.17 9.61 10.53
CA GLU A 296 6.63 9.25 9.21
C GLU A 296 6.30 10.49 8.38
N GLY A 297 5.44 11.37 8.90
CA GLY A 297 4.92 12.50 8.15
C GLY A 297 5.93 13.62 7.90
N ASN A 298 6.84 13.88 8.85
CA ASN A 298 7.74 15.04 8.78
C ASN A 298 9.17 14.70 8.35
N ILE A 299 9.60 13.44 8.48
CA ILE A 299 10.98 13.06 8.21
C ILE A 299 11.07 11.96 7.14
N LEU A 300 10.39 10.83 7.35
CA LEU A 300 10.56 9.65 6.51
C LEU A 300 9.91 9.83 5.15
N SER A 301 8.63 10.19 5.11
CA SER A 301 7.91 10.37 3.86
C SER A 301 8.53 11.44 2.96
N PRO A 302 8.86 12.67 3.45
CA PRO A 302 9.53 13.66 2.62
C PRO A 302 10.92 13.25 2.13
N LYS A 303 11.70 12.53 2.95
CA LYS A 303 13.07 12.15 2.59
C LYS A 303 13.17 10.88 1.77
N LEU A 304 12.31 9.89 2.02
CA LEU A 304 12.39 8.55 1.42
C LEU A 304 11.43 8.38 0.25
N VAL A 305 10.21 8.88 0.37
CA VAL A 305 9.19 8.81 -0.69
C VAL A 305 9.22 10.07 -1.55
N GLY A 306 9.44 11.25 -0.93
CA GLY A 306 9.56 12.54 -1.61
C GLY A 306 8.29 12.90 -2.39
N GLU A 307 8.47 13.71 -3.43
CA GLU A 307 7.40 14.10 -4.37
C GLU A 307 7.13 13.03 -5.46
N SER A 308 7.63 11.80 -5.24
CA SER A 308 7.61 10.73 -6.26
C SER A 308 6.20 10.45 -6.81
N VAL A 309 5.16 10.67 -6.02
CA VAL A 309 3.78 10.42 -6.44
C VAL A 309 3.12 11.67 -7.05
N GLY A 310 3.44 12.87 -6.55
CA GLY A 310 2.93 14.16 -7.06
C GLY A 310 1.41 14.26 -7.19
N LEU A 311 0.66 13.50 -6.39
CA LEU A 311 -0.79 13.45 -6.41
C LEU A 311 -1.39 14.17 -5.20
N HIS A 312 -2.50 14.88 -5.43
CA HIS A 312 -3.29 15.43 -4.33
C HIS A 312 -3.87 14.29 -3.46
N PRO A 313 -3.92 14.42 -2.12
CA PRO A 313 -4.40 13.36 -1.22
C PRO A 313 -5.78 12.78 -1.58
N VAL A 314 -6.68 13.59 -2.13
CA VAL A 314 -8.02 13.15 -2.57
C VAL A 314 -7.91 12.10 -3.69
N TRP A 315 -7.01 12.31 -4.67
CA TRP A 315 -6.79 11.33 -5.74
C TRP A 315 -6.14 10.05 -5.23
N LEU A 316 -5.30 10.15 -4.20
CA LEU A 316 -4.72 9.00 -3.53
C LEU A 316 -5.81 8.15 -2.85
N LEU A 317 -6.70 8.78 -2.09
CA LEU A 317 -7.84 8.10 -1.46
C LEU A 317 -8.76 7.48 -2.50
N PHE A 318 -9.06 8.20 -3.58
CA PHE A 318 -9.84 7.67 -4.69
C PHE A 318 -9.19 6.42 -5.31
N ALA A 319 -7.88 6.49 -5.57
CA ALA A 319 -7.14 5.35 -6.11
C ALA A 319 -7.17 4.14 -5.15
N LEU A 320 -6.98 4.35 -3.84
CA LEU A 320 -7.07 3.28 -2.85
C LEU A 320 -8.45 2.61 -2.85
N LEU A 321 -9.53 3.40 -2.89
CA LEU A 321 -10.88 2.87 -2.93
C LEU A 321 -11.16 2.16 -4.26
N ALA A 322 -10.78 2.75 -5.39
CA ALA A 322 -11.03 2.21 -6.72
C ALA A 322 -10.25 0.90 -6.95
N PHE A 323 -8.94 0.90 -6.73
CA PHE A 323 -8.12 -0.31 -6.90
C PHE A 323 -8.40 -1.36 -5.83
N GLY A 324 -8.71 -0.93 -4.61
CA GLY A 324 -9.12 -1.82 -3.52
C GLY A 324 -10.43 -2.55 -3.83
N SER A 325 -11.43 -1.87 -4.40
CA SER A 325 -12.69 -2.49 -4.80
C SER A 325 -12.55 -3.43 -6.01
N LEU A 326 -11.64 -3.13 -6.95
CA LEU A 326 -11.43 -3.93 -8.15
C LEU A 326 -10.58 -5.17 -7.89
N PHE A 327 -9.51 -5.04 -7.13
CA PHE A 327 -8.47 -6.07 -6.98
C PHE A 327 -8.21 -6.47 -5.52
N GLY A 328 -9.06 -6.04 -4.58
CA GLY A 328 -8.94 -6.38 -3.17
C GLY A 328 -7.62 -5.90 -2.55
N PHE A 329 -7.00 -6.73 -1.72
CA PHE A 329 -5.74 -6.42 -1.03
C PHE A 329 -4.58 -6.12 -2.00
N THR A 330 -4.47 -6.87 -3.10
CA THR A 330 -3.47 -6.62 -4.14
C THR A 330 -3.66 -5.24 -4.77
N GLY A 331 -4.93 -4.83 -4.99
CA GLY A 331 -5.26 -3.49 -5.47
C GLY A 331 -4.85 -2.39 -4.51
N LEU A 332 -5.04 -2.58 -3.22
CA LEU A 332 -4.61 -1.60 -2.20
C LEU A 332 -3.08 -1.40 -2.20
N ILE A 333 -2.31 -2.48 -2.33
CA ILE A 333 -0.83 -2.41 -2.41
C ILE A 333 -0.38 -1.69 -3.68
N THR A 334 -1.03 -1.95 -4.82
CA THR A 334 -0.65 -1.37 -6.11
C THR A 334 -1.27 -0.01 -6.38
N ALA A 335 -2.23 0.44 -5.58
CA ALA A 335 -3.00 1.66 -5.79
C ALA A 335 -2.11 2.90 -5.98
N VAL A 336 -1.14 3.10 -5.08
CA VAL A 336 -0.26 4.28 -5.12
C VAL A 336 0.69 4.26 -6.31
N PRO A 337 1.44 3.18 -6.59
CA PRO A 337 2.27 3.09 -7.80
C PRO A 337 1.48 3.28 -9.09
N LEU A 338 0.31 2.65 -9.20
CA LEU A 338 -0.53 2.77 -10.39
C LEU A 338 -1.12 4.17 -10.53
N ALA A 339 -1.51 4.80 -9.43
CA ALA A 339 -1.98 6.18 -9.44
C ALA A 339 -0.86 7.16 -9.83
N ALA A 340 0.38 6.93 -9.37
CA ALA A 340 1.54 7.71 -9.78
C ALA A 340 1.80 7.59 -11.30
N ALA A 341 1.78 6.37 -11.82
CA ALA A 341 1.91 6.11 -13.25
C ALA A 341 0.78 6.79 -14.07
N ALA A 342 -0.47 6.64 -13.62
CA ALA A 342 -1.62 7.30 -14.23
C ALA A 342 -1.49 8.83 -14.17
N GLY A 343 -0.96 9.38 -13.08
CA GLY A 343 -0.70 10.81 -12.93
C GLY A 343 0.32 11.35 -13.94
N VAL A 344 1.38 10.59 -14.24
CA VAL A 344 2.35 10.95 -15.30
C VAL A 344 1.64 11.02 -16.66
N VAL A 345 0.90 9.97 -17.01
CA VAL A 345 0.17 9.90 -18.29
C VAL A 345 -0.85 11.03 -18.41
N LEU A 346 -1.58 11.32 -17.31
CA LEU A 346 -2.59 12.37 -17.29
C LEU A 346 -1.96 13.77 -17.46
N ARG A 347 -0.85 14.06 -16.76
CA ARG A 347 -0.10 15.32 -16.93
C ARG A 347 0.35 15.52 -18.37
N PHE A 348 0.89 14.47 -18.96
CA PHE A 348 1.28 14.50 -20.37
C PHE A 348 0.08 14.75 -21.30
N ALA A 349 -1.04 14.04 -21.08
CA ALA A 349 -2.25 14.22 -21.89
C ALA A 349 -2.81 15.65 -21.78
N ILE A 350 -2.81 16.23 -20.56
CA ILE A 350 -3.24 17.62 -20.34
C ILE A 350 -2.29 18.62 -21.02
N ALA A 351 -0.98 18.41 -20.94
CA ALA A 351 0.00 19.26 -21.62
C ALA A 351 -0.24 19.24 -23.14
N ARG A 352 -0.41 18.04 -23.70
CA ARG A 352 -0.69 17.86 -25.12
C ARG A 352 -2.03 18.46 -25.57
N TYR A 353 -3.05 18.36 -24.70
CA TYR A 353 -4.35 18.99 -24.95
C TYR A 353 -4.22 20.51 -24.98
N ARG A 354 -3.46 21.11 -24.06
CA ARG A 354 -3.24 22.56 -24.01
C ARG A 354 -2.49 23.12 -25.23
N GLU A 355 -1.67 22.29 -25.85
CA GLU A 355 -0.94 22.62 -27.10
C GLU A 355 -1.79 22.37 -28.36
N SER A 356 -2.95 21.73 -28.23
CA SER A 356 -3.79 21.37 -29.37
C SER A 356 -4.61 22.55 -29.89
N GLU A 357 -4.91 22.52 -31.19
CA GLU A 357 -5.83 23.47 -31.85
C GLU A 357 -7.20 23.55 -31.20
N LEU A 358 -7.63 22.45 -30.55
CA LEU A 358 -8.87 22.39 -29.81
C LEU A 358 -8.91 23.31 -28.59
N TYR A 359 -7.75 23.55 -27.95
CA TYR A 359 -7.63 24.41 -26.78
C TYR A 359 -7.26 25.84 -27.17
N THR A 360 -6.30 26.02 -28.09
CA THR A 360 -5.78 27.33 -28.51
C THR A 360 -6.76 28.09 -29.39
N GLY A 361 -7.68 27.38 -30.07
CA GLY A 361 -8.60 27.99 -31.04
C GLY A 361 -7.92 28.52 -32.31
N GLU A 362 -6.59 28.39 -32.41
CA GLU A 362 -5.81 28.77 -33.57
C GLU A 362 -5.92 27.65 -34.59
N THR A 363 -6.71 27.87 -35.65
CA THR A 363 -6.64 27.04 -36.84
C THR A 363 -5.26 27.26 -37.48
N SER A 364 -4.49 26.17 -37.61
CA SER A 364 -3.22 26.18 -38.33
C SER A 364 -3.40 26.95 -39.68
N PRO A 365 -2.58 27.94 -39.98
CA PRO A 365 -2.74 28.71 -41.23
C PRO A 365 -2.81 27.74 -42.40
N ASP A 366 -3.86 27.82 -43.23
CA ASP A 366 -4.05 26.96 -44.38
C ASP A 366 -2.77 26.95 -45.23
N PRO A 367 -2.10 25.80 -45.44
CA PRO A 367 -0.88 25.72 -46.23
C PRO A 367 -1.00 26.38 -47.63
N LYS A 368 -2.24 26.47 -48.13
CA LYS A 368 -2.55 27.18 -49.41
C LYS A 368 -2.48 28.70 -49.28
N LEU A 369 -2.71 29.25 -48.09
CA LEU A 369 -2.54 30.71 -47.84
C LEU A 369 -1.06 31.08 -47.72
N LEU A 370 -0.25 30.23 -47.06
CA LEU A 370 1.21 30.44 -46.97
C LEU A 370 1.89 30.38 -48.35
N LEU A 371 1.43 29.46 -49.21
CA LEU A 371 1.95 29.38 -50.59
C LEU A 371 1.47 30.55 -51.46
N LYS A 372 0.35 31.19 -51.16
CA LYS A 372 -0.12 32.41 -51.88
C LYS A 372 0.62 33.66 -51.45
N THR A 373 1.00 33.79 -50.20
CA THR A 373 1.81 34.91 -49.68
C THR A 373 3.24 34.84 -50.18
N ALA A 374 3.89 33.66 -50.15
CA ALA A 374 5.23 33.46 -50.68
C ALA A 374 5.32 33.75 -52.19
N ARG A 375 4.26 33.45 -52.95
CA ARG A 375 4.22 33.72 -54.42
C ARG A 375 3.96 35.18 -54.77
N LYS A 376 3.57 36.01 -53.78
CA LYS A 376 3.33 37.45 -53.98
C LYS A 376 4.52 38.31 -53.60
N GLU A 377 5.47 37.80 -52.85
CA GLU A 377 6.73 38.46 -52.52
C GLU A 377 7.83 38.25 -53.61
N ASP A 378 7.66 37.24 -54.47
CA ASP A 378 8.58 36.96 -55.61
C ASP A 378 8.19 37.68 -56.93
N ARG A 379 7.29 38.66 -56.91
CA ARG A 379 6.92 39.50 -58.01
C ARG A 379 7.19 40.99 -57.71
#